data_7dc8690795c2504b8b20925e89daa2c8
#
_entry.id   7dc8690795c2504b8b20925e89daa2c8
#
_cell.length_a   1.000
_cell.length_b   1.000
_cell.length_c   1.000
_cell.angle_alpha   90.00
_cell.angle_beta   90.00
_cell.angle_gamma   90.00
#
_symmetry.space_group_name_H-M   'P 1'
#
loop_
_entity.id
_entity.type
_entity.pdbx_description
1 polymer ?
#
loop_
_entity_poly.entity_id
_entity_poly.type
_entity_poly.pdbx_seq_one_letter_code
_entity_poly.pdbx_strand_id
1 'polypeptide(L)'
;MDLYQVIQYLFVHSEFCDKVMNMDEKIRFVGIVNPAGEVISGGFQKGVEPLLEGIDEQELYVQSVLNVAVLNNLADKLGKVYYQIAKHDKVALMTFPLSNGILCLSVSSKANLDKIRDDVLNIINNEKI
;
A
#
# COMPACT_ATOMS: atom_id res chain seq x y z
N MET A 1 -17.28 -9.41 14.59
CA MET A 1 -17.69 -9.13 13.18
C MET A 1 -18.39 -10.36 12.62
N ASP A 2 -19.61 -10.24 12.14
CA ASP A 2 -20.32 -11.36 11.54
C ASP A 2 -19.87 -11.61 10.09
N LEU A 3 -20.35 -12.69 9.48
CA LEU A 3 -19.94 -13.09 8.14
C LEU A 3 -20.24 -12.02 7.09
N TYR A 4 -21.40 -11.36 7.19
CA TYR A 4 -21.78 -10.30 6.27
C TYR A 4 -20.81 -9.12 6.37
N GLN A 5 -20.45 -8.71 7.56
CA GLN A 5 -19.49 -7.63 7.79
C GLN A 5 -18.10 -7.99 7.25
N VAL A 6 -17.65 -9.23 7.41
CA VAL A 6 -16.39 -9.72 6.86
C VAL A 6 -16.39 -9.64 5.34
N ILE A 7 -17.47 -10.11 4.70
CA ILE A 7 -17.59 -10.07 3.24
C ILE A 7 -17.58 -8.62 2.75
N GLN A 8 -18.28 -7.70 3.38
CA GLN A 8 -18.27 -6.29 3.01
C GLN A 8 -16.91 -5.66 3.19
N TYR A 9 -16.23 -5.97 4.28
CA TYR A 9 -14.86 -5.49 4.54
C TYR A 9 -13.91 -5.91 3.42
N LEU A 10 -13.91 -7.19 3.04
CA LEU A 10 -13.06 -7.71 1.97
C LEU A 10 -13.41 -7.10 0.61
N PHE A 11 -14.69 -6.91 0.33
CA PHE A 11 -15.16 -6.31 -0.92
C PHE A 11 -14.68 -4.87 -1.07
N VAL A 12 -14.82 -4.06 -0.03
CA VAL A 12 -14.39 -2.64 -0.03
C VAL A 12 -12.88 -2.54 -0.26
N HIS A 13 -12.09 -3.40 0.40
CA HIS A 13 -10.63 -3.40 0.24
C HIS A 13 -10.21 -3.84 -1.17
N SER A 14 -10.85 -4.85 -1.72
CA SER A 14 -10.60 -5.31 -3.08
C SER A 14 -10.92 -4.23 -4.12
N GLU A 15 -12.05 -3.56 -3.97
CA GLU A 15 -12.46 -2.47 -4.85
C GLU A 15 -11.50 -1.28 -4.80
N PHE A 16 -11.04 -0.94 -3.61
CA PHE A 16 -10.03 0.09 -3.40
C PHE A 16 -8.72 -0.24 -4.11
N CYS A 17 -8.24 -1.47 -3.95
CA CYS A 17 -7.01 -1.93 -4.63
C CYS A 17 -7.15 -1.88 -6.15
N ASP A 18 -8.32 -2.26 -6.69
CA ASP A 18 -8.58 -2.20 -8.12
C ASP A 18 -8.54 -0.76 -8.65
N LYS A 19 -9.12 0.17 -7.91
CA LYS A 19 -9.06 1.59 -8.28
C LYS A 19 -7.62 2.10 -8.36
N VAL A 20 -6.81 1.77 -7.37
CA VAL A 20 -5.41 2.16 -7.34
C VAL A 20 -4.64 1.51 -8.49
N MET A 21 -4.82 0.22 -8.71
CA MET A 21 -4.12 -0.50 -9.78
C MET A 21 -4.44 0.09 -11.16
N ASN A 22 -5.67 0.54 -11.37
CA ASN A 22 -6.12 1.06 -12.66
C ASN A 22 -5.70 2.53 -12.91
N MET A 23 -5.07 3.19 -11.95
CA MET A 23 -4.64 4.58 -12.10
C MET A 23 -3.49 4.76 -13.09
N ASP A 24 -2.59 3.78 -13.16
CA ASP A 24 -1.39 3.88 -13.98
C ASP A 24 -0.88 2.48 -14.34
N GLU A 25 -0.57 2.26 -15.61
CA GLU A 25 -0.06 0.95 -16.08
C GLU A 25 1.32 0.60 -15.51
N LYS A 26 2.04 1.57 -14.98
CA LYS A 26 3.36 1.37 -14.37
C LYS A 26 3.29 0.94 -12.91
N ILE A 27 2.11 0.86 -12.34
CA ILE A 27 1.90 0.25 -11.03
C ILE A 27 2.02 -1.26 -11.20
N ARG A 28 2.92 -1.88 -10.43
CA ARG A 28 3.24 -3.30 -10.54
C ARG A 28 2.51 -4.14 -9.50
N PHE A 29 2.33 -3.59 -8.31
CA PHE A 29 1.70 -4.26 -7.17
C PHE A 29 0.95 -3.23 -6.35
N VAL A 30 -0.23 -3.63 -5.88
CA VAL A 30 -1.01 -2.89 -4.88
C VAL A 30 -1.42 -3.89 -3.82
N GLY A 31 -1.16 -3.58 -2.55
CA GLY A 31 -1.59 -4.45 -1.46
C GLY A 31 -1.97 -3.68 -0.22
N ILE A 32 -3.06 -4.09 0.41
CA ILE A 32 -3.40 -3.67 1.76
C ILE A 32 -2.79 -4.67 2.71
N VAL A 33 -1.98 -4.18 3.64
CA VAL A 33 -1.22 -4.97 4.60
C VAL A 33 -1.73 -4.65 6.01
N ASN A 34 -2.09 -5.67 6.76
CA ASN A 34 -2.59 -5.50 8.12
C ASN A 34 -1.45 -5.18 9.10
N PRO A 35 -1.75 -4.81 10.36
CA PRO A 35 -0.70 -4.51 11.35
C PRO A 35 0.25 -5.66 11.66
N ALA A 36 -0.10 -6.90 11.33
CA ALA A 36 0.79 -8.06 11.47
C ALA A 36 1.73 -8.27 10.27
N GLY A 37 1.63 -7.42 9.23
CA GLY A 37 2.47 -7.55 8.04
C GLY A 37 1.94 -8.51 6.99
N GLU A 38 0.67 -8.90 7.08
CA GLU A 38 0.04 -9.82 6.13
C GLU A 38 -0.73 -9.07 5.05
N VAL A 39 -0.59 -9.47 3.79
CA VAL A 39 -1.37 -8.92 2.67
C VAL A 39 -2.78 -9.49 2.75
N ILE A 40 -3.76 -8.62 2.97
CA ILE A 40 -5.16 -9.02 3.09
C ILE A 40 -5.99 -8.75 1.84
N SER A 41 -5.47 -7.95 0.92
CA SER A 41 -6.14 -7.64 -0.34
C SER A 41 -5.13 -7.12 -1.35
N GLY A 42 -5.45 -7.23 -2.63
CA GLY A 42 -4.62 -6.75 -3.72
C GLY A 42 -3.80 -7.84 -4.40
N GLY A 43 -2.82 -7.43 -5.16
CA GLY A 43 -1.96 -8.35 -5.91
C GLY A 43 -1.14 -7.63 -6.96
N PHE A 44 -0.54 -8.42 -7.84
CA PHE A 44 0.31 -7.91 -8.92
C PHE A 44 -0.53 -7.54 -10.15
N GLN A 45 -0.07 -6.54 -10.88
CA GLN A 45 -0.58 -6.21 -12.21
C GLN A 45 -0.44 -7.43 -13.12
N LYS A 46 -1.40 -7.63 -14.00
CA LYS A 46 -1.37 -8.73 -14.95
C LYS A 46 -0.07 -8.72 -15.77
N GLY A 47 0.58 -9.88 -15.87
CA GLY A 47 1.81 -10.05 -16.63
C GLY A 47 3.08 -9.59 -15.92
N VAL A 48 2.98 -9.09 -14.71
CA VAL A 48 4.14 -8.68 -13.92
C VAL A 48 4.65 -9.85 -13.08
N GLU A 49 5.97 -10.10 -13.15
CA GLU A 49 6.63 -11.08 -12.29
C GLU A 49 7.13 -10.41 -11.01
N PRO A 50 6.86 -11.00 -9.84
CA PRO A 50 7.38 -10.48 -8.57
C PRO A 50 8.92 -10.45 -8.56
N LEU A 51 9.48 -9.36 -8.03
CA LEU A 51 10.92 -9.26 -7.81
C LEU A 51 11.33 -9.90 -6.48
N LEU A 52 10.42 -9.99 -5.53
CA LEU A 52 10.64 -10.62 -4.24
C LEU A 52 9.65 -11.76 -4.06
N GLU A 53 10.11 -12.84 -3.42
CA GLU A 53 9.28 -14.01 -3.12
C GLU A 53 9.59 -14.53 -1.72
N GLY A 54 8.63 -15.27 -1.14
CA GLY A 54 8.80 -15.95 0.13
C GLY A 54 9.17 -15.05 1.29
N ILE A 55 10.26 -15.35 1.97
CA ILE A 55 10.71 -14.64 3.17
C ILE A 55 11.04 -13.17 2.88
N ASP A 56 11.66 -12.89 1.74
CA ASP A 56 12.01 -11.51 1.37
C ASP A 56 10.78 -10.62 1.24
N GLU A 57 9.73 -11.14 0.63
CA GLU A 57 8.45 -10.43 0.49
C GLU A 57 7.82 -10.19 1.86
N GLN A 58 7.75 -11.21 2.70
CA GLN A 58 7.20 -11.10 4.06
C GLN A 58 7.97 -10.08 4.89
N GLU A 59 9.29 -10.13 4.82
CA GLU A 59 10.16 -9.20 5.56
C GLU A 59 9.92 -7.76 5.14
N LEU A 60 9.74 -7.51 3.85
CA LEU A 60 9.42 -6.18 3.35
C LEU A 60 8.12 -5.63 3.96
N TYR A 61 7.07 -6.43 3.98
CA TYR A 61 5.78 -5.97 4.51
C TYR A 61 5.82 -5.74 6.01
N VAL A 62 6.43 -6.64 6.76
CA VAL A 62 6.61 -6.47 8.22
C VAL A 62 7.41 -5.21 8.52
N GLN A 63 8.52 -5.01 7.81
CA GLN A 63 9.36 -3.84 8.00
C GLN A 63 8.62 -2.55 7.63
N SER A 64 7.81 -2.56 6.59
CA SER A 64 7.02 -1.40 6.17
C SER A 64 6.01 -1.00 7.24
N VAL A 65 5.33 -1.97 7.84
CA VAL A 65 4.39 -1.72 8.95
C VAL A 65 5.12 -1.13 10.15
N LEU A 66 6.28 -1.68 10.51
CA LEU A 66 7.07 -1.19 11.63
C LEU A 66 7.56 0.24 11.41
N ASN A 67 7.99 0.58 10.19
CA ASN A 67 8.43 1.93 9.86
C ASN A 67 7.32 2.96 10.07
N VAL A 68 6.12 2.65 9.60
CA VAL A 68 4.96 3.53 9.79
C VAL A 68 4.60 3.65 11.27
N ALA A 69 4.66 2.56 12.04
CA ALA A 69 4.38 2.59 13.47
C ALA A 69 5.35 3.51 14.22
N VAL A 70 6.65 3.44 13.90
CA VAL A 70 7.66 4.33 14.49
C VAL A 70 7.35 5.80 14.19
N LEU A 71 7.02 6.11 12.94
CA LEU A 71 6.71 7.48 12.54
C LEU A 71 5.43 7.99 13.21
N ASN A 72 4.41 7.14 13.34
CA ASN A 72 3.19 7.51 14.04
C ASN A 72 3.43 7.82 15.53
N ASN A 73 4.39 7.15 16.16
CA ASN A 73 4.78 7.45 17.54
C ASN A 73 5.41 8.85 17.70
N LEU A 74 5.90 9.43 16.59
CA LEU A 74 6.50 10.76 16.57
C LEU A 74 5.51 11.84 16.13
N ALA A 75 4.25 11.48 15.88
CA ALA A 75 3.25 12.37 15.32
C ALA A 75 2.97 13.60 16.18
N ASP A 76 3.08 13.49 17.50
CA ASP A 76 2.89 14.63 18.41
C ASP A 76 3.88 15.77 18.14
N LYS A 77 5.08 15.44 17.65
CA LYS A 77 6.14 16.41 17.36
C LYS A 77 6.25 16.74 15.88
N LEU A 78 6.08 15.75 15.00
CA LEU A 78 6.31 15.90 13.56
C LEU A 78 5.01 16.06 12.77
N GLY A 79 3.86 15.77 13.38
CA GLY A 79 2.60 15.68 12.67
C GLY A 79 2.39 14.29 12.07
N LYS A 80 1.23 14.11 11.46
CA LYS A 80 0.82 12.84 10.86
C LYS A 80 1.71 12.49 9.66
N VAL A 81 2.09 11.22 9.53
CA VAL A 81 2.76 10.72 8.34
C VAL A 81 1.71 10.39 7.26
N TYR A 82 1.95 10.84 6.04
CA TYR A 82 1.04 10.59 4.91
C TYR A 82 1.54 9.52 3.96
N TYR A 83 2.86 9.43 3.76
CA TYR A 83 3.45 8.43 2.86
C TYR A 83 4.95 8.34 3.07
N GLN A 84 5.52 7.24 2.56
CA GLN A 84 6.95 7.06 2.38
C GLN A 84 7.22 6.51 0.99
N ILE A 85 8.34 6.89 0.40
CA ILE A 85 8.78 6.37 -0.90
C ILE A 85 10.24 5.92 -0.76
N ALA A 86 10.49 4.66 -1.08
CA ALA A 86 11.84 4.13 -1.22
C ALA A 86 12.11 3.89 -2.71
N LYS A 87 12.93 4.74 -3.32
CA LYS A 87 13.23 4.61 -4.74
C LYS A 87 14.45 3.74 -4.95
N HIS A 88 14.27 2.61 -5.62
CA HIS A 88 15.33 1.70 -6.05
C HIS A 88 15.58 1.89 -7.56
N ASP A 89 16.64 1.26 -8.06
CA ASP A 89 16.97 1.34 -9.50
C ASP A 89 15.84 0.81 -10.39
N LYS A 90 15.22 -0.29 -9.97
CA LYS A 90 14.21 -0.99 -10.78
C LYS A 90 12.79 -0.56 -10.47
N VAL A 91 12.50 -0.28 -9.21
CA VAL A 91 11.16 0.04 -8.72
C VAL A 91 11.21 1.11 -7.65
N ALA A 92 10.08 1.77 -7.44
CA ALA A 92 9.84 2.57 -6.25
C ALA A 92 8.78 1.86 -5.41
N LEU A 93 9.03 1.79 -4.11
CA LEU A 93 8.10 1.23 -3.13
C LEU A 93 7.44 2.38 -2.39
N MET A 94 6.13 2.43 -2.42
CA MET A 94 5.35 3.50 -1.81
C MET A 94 4.47 2.90 -0.71
N THR A 95 4.47 3.54 0.44
CA THR A 95 3.73 3.10 1.62
C THR A 95 2.85 4.25 2.11
N PHE A 96 1.58 3.96 2.33
CA PHE A 96 0.60 4.93 2.82
C PHE A 96 -0.09 4.37 4.06
N PRO A 97 -0.08 5.09 5.20
CA PRO A 97 -0.86 4.66 6.35
C PRO A 97 -2.36 4.64 6.05
N LEU A 98 -3.02 3.61 6.51
CA LEU A 98 -4.48 3.48 6.48
C LEU A 98 -5.01 3.48 7.92
N SER A 99 -6.32 3.48 8.07
CA SER A 99 -6.93 3.43 9.41
C SER A 99 -6.54 2.17 10.19
N ASN A 100 -6.29 1.06 9.48
CA ASN A 100 -5.89 -0.20 10.10
C ASN A 100 -4.88 -0.92 9.19
N GLY A 101 -3.62 -0.56 9.31
CA GLY A 101 -2.56 -1.12 8.48
C GLY A 101 -2.00 -0.10 7.49
N ILE A 102 -1.52 -0.58 6.38
CA ILE A 102 -0.87 0.24 5.35
C ILE A 102 -1.29 -0.20 3.95
N LEU A 103 -1.21 0.73 3.01
CA LEU A 103 -1.26 0.44 1.58
C LEU A 103 0.16 0.40 1.05
N CYS A 104 0.54 -0.68 0.39
CA CYS A 104 1.84 -0.83 -0.26
C CYS A 104 1.67 -0.84 -1.77
N LEU A 105 2.47 -0.03 -2.47
CA LEU A 105 2.58 -0.04 -3.92
C LEU A 105 4.01 -0.35 -4.33
N SER A 106 4.16 -1.13 -5.39
CA SER A 106 5.40 -1.21 -6.15
C SER A 106 5.12 -0.63 -7.53
N VAL A 107 5.93 0.32 -7.97
CA VAL A 107 5.77 0.97 -9.27
C VAL A 107 7.09 0.95 -10.02
N SER A 108 7.03 0.98 -11.36
CA SER A 108 8.24 1.10 -12.18
C SER A 108 9.02 2.36 -11.78
N SER A 109 10.35 2.27 -11.75
CA SER A 109 11.20 3.44 -11.48
C SER A 109 11.02 4.56 -12.52
N LYS A 110 10.40 4.26 -13.65
CA LYS A 110 10.12 5.21 -14.74
C LYS A 110 8.76 5.90 -14.62
N ALA A 111 7.97 5.53 -13.61
CA ALA A 111 6.65 6.12 -13.39
C ALA A 111 6.76 7.57 -12.89
N ASN A 112 5.69 8.34 -13.11
CA ASN A 112 5.56 9.65 -12.49
C ASN A 112 5.12 9.46 -11.02
N LEU A 113 6.09 9.40 -10.12
CA LEU A 113 5.86 9.09 -8.71
C LEU A 113 5.02 10.17 -8.03
N ASP A 114 5.23 11.44 -8.35
CA ASP A 114 4.49 12.54 -7.75
C ASP A 114 3.00 12.47 -8.09
N LYS A 115 2.69 12.17 -9.35
CA LYS A 115 1.30 12.03 -9.79
C LYS A 115 0.62 10.84 -9.12
N ILE A 116 1.29 9.69 -9.09
CA ILE A 116 0.73 8.47 -8.46
C ILE A 116 0.49 8.73 -6.98
N ARG A 117 1.47 9.31 -6.27
CA ARG A 117 1.33 9.67 -4.86
C ARG A 117 0.10 10.52 -4.61
N ASP A 118 -0.05 11.61 -5.38
CA ASP A 118 -1.15 12.56 -5.18
C ASP A 118 -2.50 11.91 -5.48
N ASP A 119 -2.58 11.11 -6.53
CA ASP A 119 -3.81 10.40 -6.89
C ASP A 119 -4.19 9.37 -5.83
N VAL A 120 -3.22 8.64 -5.27
CA VAL A 120 -3.47 7.67 -4.20
C VAL A 120 -3.96 8.38 -2.93
N LEU A 121 -3.32 9.48 -2.55
CA LEU A 121 -3.75 10.26 -1.38
C LEU A 121 -5.19 10.75 -1.54
N ASN A 122 -5.58 11.18 -2.73
CA ASN A 122 -6.95 11.59 -3.00
C ASN A 122 -7.93 10.44 -2.82
N ILE A 123 -7.60 9.25 -3.31
CA ILE A 123 -8.46 8.08 -3.15
C ILE A 123 -8.58 7.70 -1.67
N ILE A 124 -7.47 7.68 -0.92
CA ILE A 124 -7.49 7.37 0.51
C ILE A 124 -8.40 8.36 1.25
N ASN A 125 -8.28 9.64 0.98
CA ASN A 125 -9.09 10.66 1.62
C ASN A 125 -10.58 10.54 1.29
N ASN A 126 -10.91 10.23 0.05
CA ASN A 126 -12.30 10.12 -0.41
C ASN A 126 -12.98 8.85 0.11
N GLU A 127 -12.25 7.75 0.15
CA GLU A 127 -12.80 6.46 0.60
C GLU A 127 -12.74 6.30 2.12
N LYS A 128 -11.99 7.14 2.81
CA LYS A 128 -11.80 7.10 4.27
C LYS A 128 -11.31 5.73 4.77
N ILE A 129 -10.48 5.11 4.02
CA ILE A 129 -9.94 3.79 4.30
C ILE A 129 -8.54 3.90 4.94
#